data_e35c1e3867a56aecdd2f97c712b2154e
#
_entry.id   e35c1e3867a56aecdd2f97c712b2154e
#
_cell.length_a   1.000
_cell.length_b   1.000
_cell.length_c   1.000
_cell.angle_alpha   90.00
_cell.angle_beta   90.00
_cell.angle_gamma   90.00
#
_symmetry.space_group_name_H-M   'P 1'
#
loop_
_entity.id
_entity.type
_entity.pdbx_description
1 polymer ?
#
loop_
_entity_poly.entity_id
_entity_poly.type
_entity_poly.pdbx_seq_one_letter_code
_entity_poly.pdbx_strand_id
1 'polypeptide(L)'
;MAGHRGYFLKGVGVLLNNALINFGMSFLHKKGYDLVQPPFFIRKEIMAETCQLSDFHENLYKVEGDENEEYYMIATSEQPISAMHRHEWMEEKDLPKKYGGISSCFRKEAGAHGKDTWGIFRVHQF
;
A
#
# COMPACT_ATOMS: atom_id res chain seq x y z
N MET A 1 8.94 -16.28 13.09
CA MET A 1 8.79 -14.86 12.80
C MET A 1 7.44 -14.60 12.14
N ALA A 2 7.33 -14.16 10.90
CA ALA A 2 6.09 -13.73 10.26
C ALA A 2 5.25 -14.87 9.60
N GLY A 3 5.39 -16.10 10.04
CA GLY A 3 4.73 -17.25 9.44
C GLY A 3 5.30 -17.63 8.06
N HIS A 4 4.58 -18.46 7.32
CA HIS A 4 5.04 -18.99 6.03
C HIS A 4 4.99 -18.00 4.87
N ARG A 5 4.34 -16.85 5.03
CA ARG A 5 4.27 -15.75 4.05
C ARG A 5 5.21 -14.59 4.37
N GLY A 6 6.04 -14.74 5.38
CA GLY A 6 7.12 -13.81 5.69
C GLY A 6 8.40 -14.25 5.00
N TYR A 7 9.22 -13.29 4.57
CA TYR A 7 10.48 -13.58 3.87
C TYR A 7 11.57 -12.58 4.24
N PHE A 8 12.81 -12.99 3.98
CA PHE A 8 13.97 -12.12 4.03
C PHE A 8 14.61 -12.05 2.64
N LEU A 9 14.76 -10.88 2.10
CA LEU A 9 15.68 -10.65 1.00
C LEU A 9 17.10 -10.49 1.57
N LYS A 10 18.10 -11.07 0.92
CA LYS A 10 19.50 -11.02 1.36
C LYS A 10 20.42 -10.66 0.19
N GLY A 11 21.50 -9.93 0.51
CA GLY A 11 22.56 -9.62 -0.44
C GLY A 11 22.04 -9.01 -1.74
N VAL A 12 22.32 -9.68 -2.85
CA VAL A 12 21.94 -9.24 -4.21
C VAL A 12 20.42 -9.07 -4.37
N GLY A 13 19.60 -9.86 -3.66
CA GLY A 13 18.15 -9.72 -3.68
C GLY A 13 17.67 -8.34 -3.20
N VAL A 14 18.30 -7.78 -2.16
CA VAL A 14 18.01 -6.42 -1.69
C VAL A 14 18.38 -5.38 -2.74
N LEU A 15 19.55 -5.53 -3.35
CA LEU A 15 20.02 -4.60 -4.39
C LEU A 15 19.12 -4.62 -5.62
N LEU A 16 18.69 -5.80 -6.04
CA LEU A 16 17.78 -5.96 -7.18
C LEU A 16 16.41 -5.33 -6.89
N ASN A 17 15.86 -5.56 -5.71
CA ASN A 17 14.60 -4.96 -5.29
C ASN A 17 14.66 -3.42 -5.34
N ASN A 18 15.70 -2.84 -4.75
CA ASN A 18 15.89 -1.39 -4.76
C ASN A 18 16.11 -0.84 -6.19
N ALA A 19 16.83 -1.56 -7.02
CA ALA A 19 17.05 -1.17 -8.42
C ALA A 19 15.73 -1.15 -9.21
N LEU A 20 14.86 -2.14 -9.02
CA LEU A 20 13.54 -2.19 -9.67
C LEU A 20 12.62 -1.06 -9.20
N ILE A 21 12.61 -0.79 -7.90
CA ILE A 21 11.84 0.34 -7.34
C ILE A 21 12.33 1.66 -7.96
N ASN A 22 13.63 1.91 -7.94
CA ASN A 22 14.21 3.13 -8.50
C ASN A 22 13.97 3.26 -10.01
N PHE A 23 14.03 2.16 -10.73
CA PHE A 23 13.70 2.13 -12.16
C PHE A 23 12.24 2.53 -12.38
N GLY A 24 11.29 1.91 -11.66
CA GLY A 24 9.86 2.22 -11.76
C GLY A 24 9.56 3.68 -11.44
N MET A 25 10.11 4.20 -10.35
CA MET A 25 9.94 5.60 -9.95
C MET A 25 10.50 6.57 -11.00
N SER A 26 11.72 6.32 -11.48
CA SER A 26 12.34 7.13 -12.53
C SER A 26 11.56 7.11 -13.84
N PHE A 27 11.01 5.95 -14.19
CA PHE A 27 10.17 5.79 -15.37
C PHE A 27 8.87 6.60 -15.26
N LEU A 28 8.17 6.50 -14.14
CA LEU A 28 6.93 7.25 -13.89
C LEU A 28 7.19 8.76 -13.87
N HIS A 29 8.24 9.20 -13.20
CA HIS A 29 8.62 10.62 -13.18
C HIS A 29 8.86 11.17 -14.59
N LYS A 30 9.61 10.44 -15.43
CA LYS A 30 9.83 10.82 -16.84
C LYS A 30 8.53 10.85 -17.67
N LYS A 31 7.50 10.15 -17.24
CA LYS A 31 6.15 10.15 -17.85
C LYS A 31 5.24 11.25 -17.31
N GLY A 32 5.75 12.14 -16.45
CA GLY A 32 5.00 13.26 -15.89
C GLY A 32 4.09 12.87 -14.74
N TYR A 33 4.41 11.80 -14.01
CA TYR A 33 3.75 11.47 -12.74
C TYR A 33 4.43 12.18 -11.58
N ASP A 34 3.66 12.74 -10.68
CA ASP A 34 4.13 13.24 -9.39
C ASP A 34 4.40 12.06 -8.47
N LEU A 35 5.61 12.00 -7.92
CA LEU A 35 6.02 10.91 -7.06
C LEU A 35 5.58 11.17 -5.61
N VAL A 36 4.94 10.19 -4.99
CA VAL A 36 4.41 10.27 -3.64
C VAL A 36 4.86 9.09 -2.80
N GLN A 37 5.29 9.37 -1.58
CA GLN A 37 5.54 8.36 -0.55
C GLN A 37 4.51 8.55 0.57
N PRO A 38 3.43 7.77 0.58
CA PRO A 38 2.35 7.91 1.55
C PRO A 38 2.69 7.25 2.90
N PRO A 39 1.93 7.55 3.97
CA PRO A 39 2.02 6.80 5.22
C PRO A 39 1.57 5.34 5.02
N PHE A 40 2.09 4.43 5.87
CA PHE A 40 1.78 3.00 5.78
C PHE A 40 0.51 2.60 6.54
N PHE A 41 -0.03 3.48 7.33
CA PHE A 41 -1.30 3.29 8.03
C PHE A 41 -2.10 4.59 8.06
N ILE A 42 -3.41 4.47 8.06
CA ILE A 42 -4.35 5.60 8.09
C ILE A 42 -5.49 5.30 9.06
N ARG A 43 -6.15 6.35 9.51
CA ARG A 43 -7.30 6.25 10.42
C ARG A 43 -8.43 5.46 9.77
N LYS A 44 -9.21 4.78 10.61
CA LYS A 44 -10.36 3.97 10.19
C LYS A 44 -11.37 4.73 9.33
N GLU A 45 -11.73 5.94 9.73
CA GLU A 45 -12.68 6.77 9.01
C GLU A 45 -12.19 7.14 7.61
N ILE A 46 -10.89 7.38 7.46
CA ILE A 46 -10.27 7.66 6.15
C ILE A 46 -10.23 6.39 5.30
N MET A 47 -9.88 5.26 5.92
CA MET A 47 -9.87 3.96 5.24
C MET A 47 -11.26 3.60 4.72
N ALA A 48 -12.32 3.89 5.49
CA ALA A 48 -13.70 3.61 5.09
C ALA A 48 -14.19 4.41 3.86
N GLU A 49 -13.54 5.52 3.55
CA GLU A 49 -13.83 6.30 2.33
C GLU A 49 -13.17 5.70 1.08
N THR A 50 -12.18 4.83 1.24
CA THR A 50 -11.34 4.32 0.16
C THR A 50 -11.47 2.81 -0.08
N CYS A 51 -12.16 2.08 0.79
CA CYS A 51 -12.42 0.65 0.63
C CYS A 51 -13.74 0.21 1.28
N GLN A 52 -14.22 -0.97 0.91
CA GLN A 52 -15.44 -1.52 1.47
C GLN A 52 -15.24 -1.99 2.92
N LEU A 53 -16.29 -1.85 3.75
CA LEU A 53 -16.25 -2.27 5.16
C LEU A 53 -15.98 -3.77 5.35
N SER A 54 -16.41 -4.62 4.42
CA SER A 54 -16.09 -6.05 4.40
C SER A 54 -14.59 -6.33 4.41
N ASP A 55 -13.81 -5.49 3.75
CA ASP A 55 -12.37 -5.67 3.61
C ASP A 55 -11.61 -5.45 4.92
N PHE A 56 -12.18 -4.65 5.85
CA PHE A 56 -11.54 -4.35 7.13
C PHE A 56 -11.22 -5.60 7.95
N HIS A 57 -12.14 -6.54 8.02
CA HIS A 57 -11.97 -7.75 8.82
C HIS A 57 -11.16 -8.82 8.10
N GLU A 58 -11.38 -8.96 6.80
CA GLU A 58 -10.81 -10.05 6.02
C GLU A 58 -9.39 -9.74 5.52
N ASN A 59 -9.15 -8.51 5.06
CA ASN A 59 -7.95 -8.17 4.31
C ASN A 59 -6.99 -7.20 5.01
N LEU A 60 -7.49 -6.33 5.91
CA LEU A 60 -6.68 -5.28 6.51
C LEU A 60 -6.13 -5.65 7.89
N TYR A 61 -4.89 -5.24 8.15
CA TYR A 61 -4.31 -5.29 9.49
C TYR A 61 -4.72 -4.06 10.28
N LYS A 62 -5.34 -4.29 11.43
CA LYS A 62 -5.63 -3.25 12.41
C LYS A 62 -4.36 -2.93 13.20
N VAL A 63 -4.13 -1.65 13.44
CA VAL A 63 -3.10 -1.14 14.35
C VAL A 63 -3.82 -0.53 15.54
N GLU A 64 -3.51 -1.00 16.72
CA GLU A 64 -4.03 -0.43 17.96
C GLU A 64 -3.24 0.84 18.28
N GLY A 65 -3.93 1.96 18.37
CA GLY A 65 -3.41 3.24 18.81
C GLY A 65 -3.75 3.51 20.27
N ASP A 66 -3.66 4.76 20.68
CA ASP A 66 -4.11 5.22 21.97
C ASP A 66 -5.63 5.05 22.13
N GLU A 67 -6.15 5.20 23.36
CA GLU A 67 -7.56 5.03 23.67
C GLU A 67 -8.45 5.84 22.69
N ASN A 68 -9.28 5.11 21.93
CA ASN A 68 -10.25 5.60 20.94
C ASN A 68 -9.71 5.89 19.51
N GLU A 69 -8.45 5.61 19.20
CA GLU A 69 -7.95 5.72 17.84
C GLU A 69 -7.76 4.34 17.18
N GLU A 70 -8.45 4.11 16.07
CA GLU A 70 -8.28 2.91 15.26
C GLU A 70 -7.57 3.26 13.96
N TYR A 71 -6.47 2.58 13.71
CA TYR A 71 -5.71 2.67 12.47
C TYR A 71 -5.70 1.35 11.72
N TYR A 72 -5.50 1.42 10.43
CA TYR A 72 -5.32 0.24 9.58
C TYR A 72 -4.11 0.44 8.68
N MET A 73 -3.34 -0.64 8.51
CA MET A 73 -2.25 -0.65 7.54
C MET A 73 -2.83 -0.65 6.12
N ILE A 74 -2.19 0.09 5.24
CA ILE A 74 -2.63 0.20 3.85
C ILE A 74 -2.44 -1.13 3.10
N ALA A 75 -3.44 -1.51 2.32
CA ALA A 75 -3.39 -2.66 1.42
C ALA A 75 -2.87 -2.29 0.02
N THR A 76 -2.89 -1.01 -0.29
CA THR A 76 -2.37 -0.39 -1.51
C THR A 76 -2.08 1.08 -1.26
N SER A 77 -1.10 1.65 -1.94
CA SER A 77 -0.79 3.09 -1.85
C SER A 77 -1.91 3.97 -2.40
N GLU A 78 -2.80 3.42 -3.21
CA GLU A 78 -3.98 4.12 -3.74
C GLU A 78 -4.89 4.65 -2.62
N GLN A 79 -5.02 3.93 -1.50
CA GLN A 79 -5.86 4.34 -0.37
C GLN A 79 -5.43 5.69 0.22
N PRO A 80 -4.20 5.88 0.70
CA PRO A 80 -3.77 7.18 1.23
C PRO A 80 -3.61 8.26 0.15
N ILE A 81 -3.26 7.91 -1.09
CA ILE A 81 -3.13 8.87 -2.18
C ILE A 81 -4.50 9.44 -2.58
N SER A 82 -5.54 8.61 -2.64
CA SER A 82 -6.91 9.09 -2.87
C SER A 82 -7.38 10.00 -1.74
N ALA A 83 -7.07 9.67 -0.50
CA ALA A 83 -7.41 10.47 0.66
C ALA A 83 -6.62 11.79 0.77
N MET A 84 -5.49 11.92 0.08
CA MET A 84 -4.66 13.13 0.08
C MET A 84 -5.45 14.37 -0.38
N HIS A 85 -6.40 14.17 -1.28
CA HIS A 85 -7.25 15.25 -1.80
C HIS A 85 -8.62 15.36 -1.11
N ARG A 86 -8.76 14.73 0.06
CA ARG A 86 -9.98 14.79 0.84
C ARG A 86 -10.36 16.24 1.16
N HIS A 87 -11.61 16.59 0.88
CA HIS A 87 -12.14 17.94 1.08
C HIS A 87 -11.51 19.04 0.20
N GLU A 88 -10.74 18.69 -0.82
CA GLU A 88 -10.24 19.65 -1.80
C GLU A 88 -11.22 19.78 -2.98
N TRP A 89 -11.44 21.00 -3.41
CA TRP A 89 -12.04 21.31 -4.71
C TRP A 89 -10.93 21.48 -5.74
N MET A 90 -10.99 20.73 -6.84
CA MET A 90 -10.03 20.83 -7.92
C MET A 90 -10.62 21.62 -9.08
N GLU A 91 -9.85 22.53 -9.65
CA GLU A 91 -10.25 23.21 -10.87
C GLU A 91 -9.99 22.30 -12.07
N GLU A 92 -10.83 22.42 -13.10
CA GLU A 92 -10.73 21.60 -14.33
C GLU A 92 -9.35 21.68 -14.98
N LYS A 93 -8.72 22.86 -14.94
CA LYS A 93 -7.36 23.07 -15.49
C LYS A 93 -6.27 22.26 -14.80
N ASP A 94 -6.50 21.79 -13.56
CA ASP A 94 -5.57 21.04 -12.74
C ASP A 94 -5.72 19.52 -12.93
N LEU A 95 -6.59 19.10 -13.82
CA LEU A 95 -6.86 17.71 -14.14
C LEU A 95 -6.34 17.34 -15.55
N PRO A 96 -5.90 16.10 -15.79
CA PRO A 96 -5.82 15.00 -14.82
C PRO A 96 -4.58 15.09 -13.92
N LYS A 97 -4.73 14.75 -12.63
CA LYS A 97 -3.60 14.53 -11.72
C LYS A 97 -3.09 13.09 -11.86
N LYS A 98 -1.77 12.92 -11.91
CA LYS A 98 -1.13 11.61 -12.10
C LYS A 98 -0.11 11.39 -10.99
N TYR A 99 -0.29 10.35 -10.20
CA TYR A 99 0.60 10.02 -9.09
C TYR A 99 1.28 8.68 -9.27
N GLY A 100 2.56 8.61 -8.91
CA GLY A 100 3.30 7.37 -8.76
C GLY A 100 3.66 7.15 -7.30
N GLY A 101 2.98 6.23 -6.62
CA GLY A 101 3.20 5.95 -5.21
C GLY A 101 4.27 4.89 -4.98
N ILE A 102 5.13 5.12 -3.97
CA ILE A 102 6.02 4.09 -3.42
C ILE A 102 5.68 3.86 -1.96
N SER A 103 5.33 2.62 -1.62
CA SER A 103 5.08 2.22 -0.24
C SER A 103 5.19 0.71 -0.06
N SER A 104 5.39 0.26 1.18
CA SER A 104 5.01 -1.10 1.56
C SER A 104 3.49 -1.19 1.65
N CYS A 105 2.94 -2.32 1.23
CA CYS A 105 1.52 -2.64 1.32
C CYS A 105 1.35 -3.92 2.13
N PHE A 106 0.22 -4.06 2.82
CA PHE A 106 0.00 -5.13 3.80
C PHE A 106 -1.39 -5.74 3.61
N ARG A 107 -1.43 -7.05 3.39
CA ARG A 107 -2.68 -7.80 3.26
C ARG A 107 -2.67 -9.05 4.10
N LYS A 108 -3.76 -9.37 4.76
CA LYS A 108 -3.93 -10.62 5.51
C LYS A 108 -3.96 -11.84 4.61
N GLU A 109 -4.35 -11.66 3.34
CA GLU A 109 -4.48 -12.74 2.36
C GLU A 109 -5.40 -13.86 2.84
N ALA A 110 -6.48 -13.50 3.55
CA ALA A 110 -7.50 -14.43 4.00
C ALA A 110 -8.17 -15.12 2.80
N GLY A 111 -8.42 -16.43 2.93
CA GLY A 111 -9.04 -17.20 1.85
C GLY A 111 -8.14 -17.59 0.68
N ALA A 112 -6.88 -17.16 0.65
CA ALA A 112 -5.93 -17.59 -0.37
C ALA A 112 -5.46 -19.03 -0.11
N HIS A 113 -5.69 -19.91 -1.06
CA HIS A 113 -5.37 -21.34 -1.00
C HIS A 113 -4.61 -21.79 -2.25
N GLY A 114 -3.93 -22.95 -2.13
CA GLY A 114 -3.25 -23.59 -3.24
C GLY A 114 -1.76 -23.24 -3.36
N LYS A 115 -1.21 -23.44 -4.56
CA LYS A 115 0.23 -23.29 -4.83
C LYS A 115 0.73 -21.86 -4.65
N ASP A 116 -0.12 -20.86 -4.86
CA ASP A 116 0.22 -19.44 -4.74
C ASP A 116 0.57 -19.01 -3.31
N THR A 117 0.25 -19.85 -2.33
CA THR A 117 0.60 -19.59 -0.91
C THR A 117 2.02 -20.05 -0.55
N TRP A 118 2.75 -20.67 -1.48
CA TRP A 118 4.08 -21.21 -1.24
C TRP A 118 5.16 -20.18 -1.61
N GLY A 119 6.24 -20.18 -0.83
CA GLY A 119 7.37 -19.30 -1.09
C GLY A 119 7.01 -17.82 -0.94
N ILE A 120 7.48 -17.01 -1.87
CA ILE A 120 7.29 -15.54 -1.90
C ILE A 120 6.29 -15.07 -2.97
N PHE A 121 5.50 -15.99 -3.54
CA PHE A 121 4.52 -15.62 -4.58
C PHE A 121 3.32 -14.86 -4.03
N ARG A 122 2.97 -15.12 -2.78
CA ARG A 122 1.89 -14.42 -2.10
C ARG A 122 2.29 -14.15 -0.65
N VAL A 123 2.56 -12.90 -0.35
CA VAL A 123 3.16 -12.44 0.90
C VAL A 123 2.26 -11.43 1.61
N HIS A 124 2.43 -11.31 2.93
CA HIS A 124 1.64 -10.35 3.72
C HIS A 124 2.12 -8.92 3.53
N GLN A 125 3.40 -8.74 3.26
CA GLN A 125 4.02 -7.43 3.00
C GLN A 125 4.71 -7.45 1.63
N PHE A 126 4.40 -6.48 0.83
CA PHE A 126 5.00 -6.32 -0.51
C PHE A 126 5.16 -4.85 -0.88
#